data_465447677a4de6dd63addfedef98cdad
#
_entry.id   465447677a4de6dd63addfedef98cdad
#
_cell.length_a   1.000
_cell.length_b   1.000
_cell.length_c   1.000
_cell.angle_alpha   90.00
_cell.angle_beta   90.00
_cell.angle_gamma   90.00
#
_symmetry.space_group_name_H-M   'P 1'
#
loop_
_entity.id
_entity.type
_entity.pdbx_description
1 polymer ?
#
loop_
_entity_poly.entity_id
_entity_poly.type
_entity_poly.pdbx_seq_one_letter_code
_entity_poly.pdbx_strand_id
1 'polypeptide(L)'
;MENTHSTFLVLKIREDKNPKGETEITVSKGFDNLSDAKKYKEAKDCIERLTPYEYWTVSYKIQQIFYKSFVQVEKKSWKDLVSV
;
A
#
# COMPACT_ATOMS: atom_id res chain seq x y z
N MET A 1 22.22 3.72 16.37
CA MET A 1 22.48 3.80 14.94
C MET A 1 21.19 3.97 14.18
N GLU A 2 21.18 4.84 13.22
CA GLU A 2 20.03 5.13 12.41
C GLU A 2 20.10 4.45 11.06
N ASN A 3 19.07 3.71 10.71
CA ASN A 3 18.97 3.04 9.42
C ASN A 3 17.74 3.53 8.68
N THR A 4 17.90 3.76 7.39
CA THR A 4 16.78 4.15 6.54
C THR A 4 16.31 2.91 5.78
N HIS A 5 15.02 2.67 5.86
CA HIS A 5 14.38 1.54 5.21
C HIS A 5 13.36 2.04 4.22
N SER A 6 13.02 1.21 3.27
CA SER A 6 11.91 1.50 2.37
C SER A 6 11.01 0.28 2.25
N THR A 7 9.76 0.56 2.04
CA THR A 7 8.75 -0.47 1.80
C THR A 7 7.90 -0.03 0.63
N PHE A 8 7.44 -0.99 -0.16
CA PHE A 8 6.62 -0.72 -1.33
C PHE A 8 5.22 -1.24 -1.07
N LEU A 9 4.27 -0.34 -0.94
CA LEU A 9 2.89 -0.70 -0.71
C LEU A 9 2.14 -0.74 -2.04
N VAL A 10 1.41 -1.82 -2.25
CA VAL A 10 0.49 -1.88 -3.38
C VAL A 10 -0.86 -1.44 -2.86
N LEU A 11 -1.34 -0.32 -3.37
CA LEU A 11 -2.60 0.28 -2.98
C LEU A 11 -3.69 -0.13 -3.96
N LYS A 12 -4.83 -0.52 -3.40
CA LYS A 12 -6.02 -0.78 -4.20
C LYS A 12 -6.89 0.47 -4.18
N ILE A 13 -7.18 0.99 -5.36
CA ILE A 13 -7.98 2.20 -5.53
C ILE A 13 -9.29 1.82 -6.18
N ARG A 14 -10.38 2.00 -5.48
CA ARG A 14 -11.71 1.76 -6.00
C ARG A 14 -12.41 3.09 -6.18
N GLU A 15 -12.76 3.40 -7.41
CA GLU A 15 -13.45 4.62 -7.74
C GLU A 15 -14.85 4.32 -8.22
N ASP A 16 -15.83 5.02 -7.68
CA ASP A 16 -17.20 4.91 -8.12
C ASP A 16 -17.32 5.57 -9.50
N LYS A 17 -18.03 4.93 -10.43
CA LYS A 17 -18.26 5.49 -11.76
C LYS A 17 -19.18 6.71 -11.72
N ASN A 18 -19.96 6.84 -10.66
CA ASN A 18 -20.77 8.01 -10.45
C ASN A 18 -19.88 9.17 -9.98
N PRO A 19 -19.90 10.34 -10.66
CA PRO A 19 -19.07 11.49 -10.27
C PRO A 19 -19.27 11.94 -8.83
N LYS A 20 -20.39 11.61 -8.23
CA LYS A 20 -20.66 11.95 -6.82
C LYS A 20 -20.24 10.84 -5.85
N GLY A 21 -19.75 9.74 -6.39
CA GLY A 21 -19.31 8.62 -5.57
C GLY A 21 -17.98 8.87 -4.91
N GLU A 22 -17.65 8.02 -3.95
CA GLU A 22 -16.42 8.13 -3.18
C GLU A 22 -15.31 7.30 -3.78
N THR A 23 -14.07 7.74 -3.55
CA THR A 23 -12.88 6.97 -3.87
C THR A 23 -12.39 6.30 -2.60
N GLU A 24 -12.18 5.01 -2.66
CA GLU A 24 -11.66 4.25 -1.53
C GLU A 24 -10.25 3.75 -1.85
N ILE A 25 -9.31 4.02 -0.96
CA ILE A 25 -7.94 3.58 -1.10
C ILE A 25 -7.60 2.69 0.07
N THR A 26 -7.18 1.45 -0.21
CA THR A 26 -6.79 0.51 0.82
C THR A 26 -5.43 -0.08 0.47
N VAL A 27 -4.69 -0.51 1.50
CA VAL A 27 -3.43 -1.21 1.28
C VAL A 27 -3.74 -2.66 0.98
N SER A 28 -3.33 -3.10 -0.21
CA SER A 28 -3.52 -4.49 -0.61
C SER A 28 -2.42 -5.38 -0.04
N LYS A 29 -1.15 -4.96 -0.19
CA LYS A 29 -0.02 -5.72 0.33
C LYS A 29 1.23 -4.85 0.35
N GLY A 30 2.15 -5.16 1.27
CA GLY A 30 3.45 -4.51 1.35
C GLY A 30 4.57 -5.44 0.92
N PHE A 31 5.63 -4.89 0.35
CA PHE A 31 6.78 -5.63 -0.14
C PHE A 31 8.07 -4.92 0.22
N ASP A 32 9.12 -5.70 0.44
CA ASP A 32 10.43 -5.14 0.73
C ASP A 32 11.17 -4.67 -0.52
N ASN A 33 10.80 -5.17 -1.68
CA ASN A 33 11.44 -4.78 -2.92
C ASN A 33 10.42 -4.46 -4.00
N LEU A 34 10.85 -3.60 -4.93
CA LEU A 34 9.99 -3.10 -5.98
C LEU A 34 9.60 -4.18 -6.98
N SER A 35 10.51 -5.12 -7.25
CA SER A 35 10.25 -6.18 -8.22
C SER A 35 9.04 -7.03 -7.82
N ASP A 36 8.97 -7.42 -6.56
CA ASP A 36 7.86 -8.21 -6.06
C ASP A 36 6.55 -7.40 -6.05
N ALA A 37 6.64 -6.12 -5.70
CA ALA A 37 5.48 -5.25 -5.73
C ALA A 37 4.91 -5.13 -7.14
N LYS A 38 5.79 -4.99 -8.14
CA LYS A 38 5.37 -4.91 -9.54
C LYS A 38 4.70 -6.20 -10.01
N LYS A 39 5.24 -7.34 -9.64
CA LYS A 39 4.64 -8.63 -10.02
C LYS A 39 3.26 -8.79 -9.41
N TYR A 40 3.11 -8.43 -8.16
CA TYR A 40 1.82 -8.48 -7.49
C TYR A 40 0.81 -7.54 -8.15
N LYS A 41 1.23 -6.31 -8.44
CA LYS A 41 0.38 -5.33 -9.10
C LYS A 41 -0.07 -5.83 -10.47
N GLU A 42 0.83 -6.38 -11.27
CA GLU A 42 0.49 -6.92 -12.58
C GLU A 42 -0.53 -8.04 -12.49
N ALA A 43 -0.36 -8.94 -11.52
CA ALA A 43 -1.30 -10.03 -11.33
C ALA A 43 -2.69 -9.50 -10.96
N LYS A 44 -2.75 -8.51 -10.08
CA LYS A 44 -4.02 -7.91 -9.67
C LYS A 44 -4.67 -7.13 -10.80
N ASP A 45 -3.89 -6.37 -11.56
CA ASP A 45 -4.41 -5.63 -12.71
C ASP A 45 -5.00 -6.59 -13.75
N CYS A 46 -4.35 -7.73 -13.95
CA CYS A 46 -4.85 -8.76 -14.87
C CYS A 46 -6.20 -9.32 -14.41
N ILE A 47 -6.31 -9.63 -13.13
CA ILE A 47 -7.56 -10.15 -12.57
C ILE A 47 -8.70 -9.13 -12.71
N GLU A 48 -8.42 -7.86 -12.44
CA GLU A 48 -9.43 -6.82 -12.53
C GLU A 48 -9.88 -6.58 -13.96
N ARG A 49 -9.00 -6.74 -14.94
CA ARG A 49 -9.37 -6.63 -16.35
C ARG A 49 -10.29 -7.76 -16.80
N LEU A 50 -10.13 -8.94 -16.18
CA LEU A 50 -10.95 -10.10 -16.53
C LEU A 50 -12.35 -10.03 -15.93
N THR A 51 -12.51 -9.28 -14.86
CA THR A 51 -13.80 -9.17 -14.15
C THR A 51 -14.16 -7.71 -13.90
N PRO A 52 -14.52 -6.95 -14.95
CA PRO A 52 -14.88 -5.55 -14.76
C PRO A 52 -16.15 -5.41 -13.93
N TYR A 53 -16.19 -4.39 -13.09
CA TYR A 53 -17.34 -4.08 -12.27
C TYR A 53 -18.26 -3.09 -12.96
N GLU A 54 -19.54 -3.21 -12.69
CA GLU A 54 -20.53 -2.36 -13.33
C GLU A 54 -20.55 -0.94 -12.79
N TYR A 55 -20.37 -0.79 -11.47
CA TYR A 55 -20.57 0.50 -10.80
C TYR A 55 -19.28 1.18 -10.34
N TRP A 56 -18.15 0.51 -10.43
CA TRP A 56 -16.87 1.09 -10.00
C TRP A 56 -15.72 0.57 -10.83
N THR A 57 -14.62 1.28 -10.74
CA THR A 57 -13.36 0.83 -11.33
C THR A 57 -12.38 0.52 -10.22
N VAL A 58 -11.55 -0.49 -10.44
CA VAL A 58 -10.50 -0.88 -9.50
C VAL A 58 -9.16 -0.79 -10.19
N SER A 59 -8.23 -0.10 -9.56
CA SER A 59 -6.85 0.01 -10.04
C SER A 59 -5.89 -0.20 -8.90
N TYR A 60 -4.63 -0.42 -9.23
CA TYR A 60 -3.57 -0.64 -8.25
C TYR A 60 -2.42 0.32 -8.51
N LYS A 61 -1.81 0.80 -7.44
CA LYS A 61 -0.70 1.73 -7.51
C LYS A 61 0.36 1.32 -6.49
N ILE A 62 1.62 1.50 -6.85
CA ILE A 62 2.73 1.24 -5.94
C ILE A 62 3.15 2.55 -5.30
N GLN A 63 3.19 2.57 -3.97
CA GLN A 63 3.65 3.71 -3.20
C GLN A 63 4.87 3.29 -2.40
N GLN A 64 5.98 3.98 -2.61
CA GLN A 64 7.19 3.75 -1.83
C GLN A 64 7.13 4.60 -0.57
N ILE A 65 7.41 3.96 0.56
CA ILE A 65 7.44 4.65 1.84
C ILE A 65 8.83 4.49 2.43
N PHE A 66 9.41 5.60 2.83
CA PHE A 66 10.70 5.62 3.51
C PHE A 66 10.47 5.83 5.00
N TYR A 67 11.21 5.09 5.81
CA TYR A 67 11.15 5.26 7.24
C TYR A 67 12.52 5.01 7.85
N LYS A 68 12.75 5.57 9.03
CA LYS A 68 13.98 5.40 9.76
C LYS A 68 13.73 4.54 10.98
N SER A 69 14.66 3.67 11.29
CA SER A 69 14.60 2.91 12.52
C SER A 69 15.86 3.14 13.34
N PHE A 70 15.68 3.16 14.64
CA PHE A 70 16.77 3.29 15.60
C PHE A 70 16.84 2.00 16.39
N VAL A 71 17.88 1.24 16.13
CA VAL A 71 18.02 -0.10 16.71
C VAL A 71 17.91 -0.09 18.22
N GLN A 72 18.46 0.94 18.85
CA GLN A 72 18.49 1.03 20.31
C GLN A 72 17.22 1.58 20.95
N VAL A 73 16.45 2.33 20.22
CA VAL A 73 15.30 3.06 20.75
C VAL A 73 14.00 2.43 20.31
N GLU A 74 14.05 1.71 19.24
CA GLU A 74 12.93 1.15 18.54
C GLU A 74 11.88 0.52 19.44
N LYS A 75 12.30 -0.37 20.31
CA LYS A 75 11.38 -1.09 21.18
C LYS A 75 10.69 -0.19 22.20
N LYS A 76 11.43 0.75 22.75
CA LYS A 76 10.87 1.65 23.76
C LYS A 76 9.96 2.67 23.14
N SER A 77 10.41 3.30 22.06
CA SER A 77 9.62 4.36 21.47
C SER A 77 8.31 3.83 20.91
N TRP A 78 8.28 2.60 20.47
CA TRP A 78 7.06 2.00 19.99
C TRP A 78 6.02 1.91 21.10
N LYS A 79 6.43 1.42 22.27
CA LYS A 79 5.53 1.32 23.41
C LYS A 79 5.10 2.68 23.94
N ASP A 80 6.02 3.62 23.95
CA ASP A 80 5.72 4.97 24.42
C ASP A 80 4.68 5.64 23.53
N LEU A 81 4.77 5.44 22.23
CA LEU A 81 3.80 5.99 21.29
C LEU A 81 2.41 5.38 21.49
N VAL A 82 2.37 4.09 21.78
CA VAL A 82 1.10 3.39 21.96
C VAL A 82 0.46 3.70 23.32
N SER A 83 1.27 3.96 24.33
CA SER A 83 0.75 4.17 25.68
C SER A 83 0.34 5.60 25.98
N VAL A 84 0.53 6.50 25.07
CA VAL A 84 0.11 7.90 25.24
C VAL A 84 -1.38 8.16 25.11
#